data_ca3243e64020950223c16f2cc22ac3d8
#
_entry.id   ca3243e64020950223c16f2cc22ac3d8
#
_cell.length_a   1.000
_cell.length_b   1.000
_cell.length_c   1.000
_cell.angle_alpha   90.00
_cell.angle_beta   90.00
_cell.angle_gamma   90.00
#
_symmetry.space_group_name_H-M   'P 1'
#
loop_
_entity.id
_entity.type
_entity.pdbx_description
1 polymer ?
#
loop_
_entity_poly.entity_id
_entity_poly.type
_entity_poly.pdbx_seq_one_letter_code
_entity_poly.pdbx_strand_id
1 'polypeptide(L)'
;MNKELIIRSGSNNIDFALLKDGKLVEFQKDDENFNFSVGDVFLAKVRKAMPALNAAFVNVGYKKDGFLHYHDLGPKLPTLQKFIKSVCTGKLRDFSLKNFSFEKDIEKNGLMSDVLKPNQSILVQIVKEPISTKGPRITSELSIAGRYLVLVPFSNRISISQKIEDDKEKDRLKRLVKSIAPKGFGVIIRTVAKGKKVAELDKDLRNLFSRWVAMCRKLQGANQPSKVMSEMNKSSKILRDVFDETFSSIAVDDEALHIQIKDYVQKIAPQKESIVKFYKSDLPIFEKFGIERQIKTSFGKTVSMTKGSYLVIEHTEALHVIDVNSGNRKSTSKNQEESALEVNLIAATEIARQLRLRDMGGIIVVDFIDQNTAENRKKLYGHLKTEMAEDRAKHKILPPSKFGLIQITRQRVRPEMKIKTSEENPSNNKNEVEAPIILVRRISEELEDIYKKGYKKFNLNTHPFIAAYLERGYPSIRLKWYFKYQKWVKIIPRDAYKYLEYHFTQEDGKIIKL
;
A
#
# COMPACT_ATOMS: atom_id res chain seq x y z
N MET A 1 16.62 13.73 2.52
CA MET A 1 15.73 12.55 2.44
C MET A 1 15.30 12.38 1.01
N ASN A 2 15.65 11.27 0.40
CA ASN A 2 15.39 10.99 -1.00
C ASN A 2 14.33 9.88 -1.11
N LYS A 3 13.19 10.17 -1.76
CA LYS A 3 12.13 9.16 -1.98
C LYS A 3 12.11 8.73 -3.43
N GLU A 4 12.03 7.42 -3.65
CA GLU A 4 11.94 6.82 -4.97
C GLU A 4 10.75 5.86 -5.00
N LEU A 5 9.96 5.92 -6.07
CA LEU A 5 8.87 4.99 -6.31
C LEU A 5 9.24 4.09 -7.47
N ILE A 6 9.29 2.79 -7.21
CA ILE A 6 9.59 1.79 -8.22
C ILE A 6 8.32 0.99 -8.49
N ILE A 7 7.92 0.90 -9.75
CA ILE A 7 6.67 0.28 -10.17
C ILE A 7 6.99 -0.84 -11.14
N ARG A 8 6.57 -2.04 -10.80
CA ARG A 8 6.69 -3.24 -11.62
C ARG A 8 5.32 -3.64 -12.13
N SER A 9 5.18 -3.78 -13.44
CA SER A 9 3.99 -4.34 -14.09
C SER A 9 4.20 -5.85 -14.29
N GLY A 10 3.28 -6.64 -13.73
CA GLY A 10 3.20 -8.08 -13.99
C GLY A 10 2.05 -8.39 -14.95
N SER A 11 1.87 -9.66 -15.32
CA SER A 11 0.79 -10.09 -16.23
C SER A 11 -0.63 -9.80 -15.73
N ASN A 12 -0.85 -9.78 -14.40
CA ASN A 12 -2.16 -9.57 -13.79
C ASN A 12 -2.11 -8.65 -12.54
N ASN A 13 -0.95 -8.09 -12.23
CA ASN A 13 -0.76 -7.26 -11.03
C ASN A 13 0.26 -6.16 -11.28
N ILE A 14 0.11 -5.08 -10.54
CA ILE A 14 1.09 -4.00 -10.47
C ILE A 14 1.63 -3.95 -9.06
N ASP A 15 2.94 -4.01 -8.93
CA ASP A 15 3.63 -3.92 -7.65
C ASP A 15 4.26 -2.53 -7.49
N PHE A 16 4.07 -1.92 -6.33
CA PHE A 16 4.59 -0.61 -5.97
C PHE A 16 5.54 -0.73 -4.79
N ALA A 17 6.75 -0.26 -4.94
CA ALA A 17 7.75 -0.21 -3.89
C ALA A 17 8.21 1.23 -3.66
N LEU A 18 8.01 1.74 -2.45
CA LEU A 18 8.49 3.04 -2.02
C LEU A 18 9.81 2.86 -1.26
N LEU A 19 10.85 3.46 -1.79
CA LEU A 19 12.16 3.53 -1.15
C LEU A 19 12.35 4.91 -0.50
N LYS A 20 13.00 4.94 0.67
CA LYS A 20 13.47 6.15 1.34
C LYS A 20 14.95 5.97 1.63
N ASP A 21 15.78 6.79 0.98
CA ASP A 21 17.24 6.68 1.02
C ASP A 21 17.71 5.22 0.72
N GLY A 22 17.15 4.60 -0.32
CA GLY A 22 17.43 3.23 -0.77
C GLY A 22 16.80 2.10 0.08
N LYS A 23 16.14 2.41 1.21
CA LYS A 23 15.50 1.43 2.09
C LYS A 23 14.01 1.30 1.77
N LEU A 24 13.52 0.07 1.58
CA LEU A 24 12.12 -0.22 1.31
C LEU A 24 11.25 0.11 2.55
N VAL A 25 10.37 1.10 2.42
CA VAL A 25 9.50 1.58 3.52
C VAL A 25 8.03 1.25 3.34
N GLU A 26 7.60 1.03 2.09
CA GLU A 26 6.23 0.63 1.78
C GLU A 26 6.24 -0.26 0.55
N PHE A 27 5.43 -1.33 0.58
CA PHE A 27 5.25 -2.23 -0.53
C PHE A 27 3.76 -2.51 -0.71
N GLN A 28 3.28 -2.49 -1.97
CA GLN A 28 1.88 -2.75 -2.29
C GLN A 28 1.82 -3.62 -3.53
N LYS A 29 0.96 -4.63 -3.48
CA LYS A 29 0.55 -5.42 -4.63
C LYS A 29 -0.85 -5.03 -5.04
N ASP A 30 -1.07 -4.88 -6.30
CA ASP A 30 -2.35 -4.53 -6.87
C ASP A 30 -2.75 -5.52 -7.94
N ASP A 31 -3.86 -6.22 -7.71
CA ASP A 31 -4.47 -7.07 -8.74
C ASP A 31 -5.31 -6.19 -9.67
N GLU A 32 -4.95 -6.10 -10.95
CA GLU A 32 -5.62 -5.24 -11.95
C GLU A 32 -7.12 -5.54 -12.13
N ASN A 33 -7.59 -6.70 -11.69
CA ASN A 33 -8.94 -7.20 -11.97
C ASN A 33 -10.04 -6.76 -10.99
N PHE A 34 -9.80 -5.80 -10.08
CA PHE A 34 -10.84 -5.38 -9.15
C PHE A 34 -11.72 -4.24 -9.71
N ASN A 35 -12.87 -4.62 -10.24
CA ASN A 35 -13.93 -3.68 -10.65
C ASN A 35 -14.65 -2.98 -9.48
N PHE A 36 -14.25 -3.24 -8.23
CA PHE A 36 -14.91 -2.79 -7.00
C PHE A 36 -13.90 -2.20 -6.01
N SER A 37 -13.25 -1.11 -6.40
CA SER A 37 -12.22 -0.46 -5.59
C SER A 37 -12.81 0.52 -4.56
N VAL A 38 -12.12 0.69 -3.42
CA VAL A 38 -12.48 1.72 -2.44
C VAL A 38 -12.57 3.08 -3.09
N GLY A 39 -13.71 3.75 -2.94
CA GLY A 39 -14.03 5.04 -3.54
C GLY A 39 -14.92 4.97 -4.77
N ASP A 40 -15.07 3.81 -5.42
CA ASP A 40 -16.03 3.62 -6.51
C ASP A 40 -17.46 3.88 -6.03
N VAL A 41 -18.26 4.56 -6.85
CA VAL A 41 -19.66 4.87 -6.54
C VAL A 41 -20.58 4.13 -7.51
N PHE A 42 -21.59 3.47 -6.94
CA PHE A 42 -22.58 2.71 -7.68
C PHE A 42 -23.99 3.25 -7.47
N LEU A 43 -24.75 3.32 -8.55
CA LEU A 43 -26.21 3.34 -8.46
C LEU A 43 -26.68 1.89 -8.28
N ALA A 44 -27.27 1.59 -7.14
CA ALA A 44 -27.52 0.23 -6.70
C ALA A 44 -28.95 0.06 -6.20
N LYS A 45 -29.38 -1.18 -6.00
CA LYS A 45 -30.70 -1.55 -5.49
C LYS A 45 -30.60 -2.24 -4.14
N VAL A 46 -31.39 -1.79 -3.17
CA VAL A 46 -31.53 -2.45 -1.87
C VAL A 46 -32.20 -3.82 -2.10
N ARG A 47 -31.55 -4.92 -1.71
CA ARG A 47 -32.15 -6.26 -1.78
C ARG A 47 -33.03 -6.55 -0.59
N LYS A 48 -32.47 -6.41 0.60
CA LYS A 48 -33.21 -6.65 1.85
C LYS A 48 -32.60 -5.86 3.02
N ALA A 49 -33.45 -5.45 3.93
CA ALA A 49 -33.04 -4.97 5.25
C ALA A 49 -32.96 -6.15 6.23
N MET A 50 -31.98 -6.08 7.16
CA MET A 50 -31.75 -7.06 8.23
C MET A 50 -31.87 -6.35 9.58
N PRO A 51 -33.05 -6.35 10.20
CA PRO A 51 -33.28 -5.63 11.46
C PRO A 51 -32.33 -6.05 12.58
N ALA A 52 -32.04 -7.35 12.70
CA ALA A 52 -31.16 -7.90 13.74
C ALA A 52 -29.71 -7.33 13.67
N LEU A 53 -29.26 -6.89 12.49
CA LEU A 53 -27.94 -6.31 12.28
C LEU A 53 -28.00 -4.78 12.14
N ASN A 54 -29.18 -4.21 12.15
CA ASN A 54 -29.45 -2.83 11.76
C ASN A 54 -28.71 -2.43 10.46
N ALA A 55 -28.83 -3.28 9.43
CA ALA A 55 -28.08 -3.19 8.19
C ALA A 55 -28.96 -3.54 6.98
N ALA A 56 -28.50 -3.23 5.78
CA ALA A 56 -29.09 -3.66 4.52
C ALA A 56 -28.06 -4.34 3.61
N PHE A 57 -28.53 -5.26 2.79
CA PHE A 57 -27.79 -5.83 1.68
C PHE A 57 -28.20 -5.16 0.38
N VAL A 58 -27.21 -4.70 -0.37
CA VAL A 58 -27.39 -3.85 -1.56
C VAL A 58 -26.70 -4.49 -2.76
N ASN A 59 -27.42 -4.67 -3.85
CA ASN A 59 -26.86 -5.19 -5.09
C ASN A 59 -26.04 -4.12 -5.81
N VAL A 60 -24.73 -4.25 -5.80
CA VAL A 60 -23.75 -3.39 -6.49
C VAL A 60 -23.21 -4.03 -7.78
N GLY A 61 -23.76 -5.21 -8.20
CA GLY A 61 -23.27 -5.94 -9.37
C GLY A 61 -22.10 -6.90 -9.09
N TYR A 62 -21.71 -7.08 -7.83
CA TYR A 62 -20.72 -8.08 -7.44
C TYR A 62 -21.41 -9.43 -7.11
N LYS A 63 -20.63 -10.54 -7.11
CA LYS A 63 -21.14 -11.90 -6.79
C LYS A 63 -21.87 -11.99 -5.42
N LYS A 64 -21.50 -11.13 -4.48
CA LYS A 64 -22.13 -10.98 -3.15
C LYS A 64 -22.59 -9.56 -2.96
N ASP A 65 -23.74 -9.38 -2.33
CA ASP A 65 -24.30 -8.06 -2.05
C ASP A 65 -23.39 -7.24 -1.13
N GLY A 66 -23.36 -5.93 -1.35
CA GLY A 66 -22.67 -4.99 -0.46
C GLY A 66 -23.38 -4.87 0.89
N PHE A 67 -22.59 -4.80 1.96
CA PHE A 67 -23.07 -4.62 3.32
C PHE A 67 -23.10 -3.14 3.69
N LEU A 68 -24.30 -2.63 4.02
CA LEU A 68 -24.58 -1.25 4.40
C LEU A 68 -25.14 -1.22 5.82
N HIS A 69 -24.35 -0.79 6.80
CA HIS A 69 -24.79 -0.63 8.17
C HIS A 69 -25.52 0.71 8.36
N TYR A 70 -26.44 0.82 9.32
CA TYR A 70 -27.19 2.05 9.58
C TYR A 70 -26.28 3.29 9.77
N HIS A 71 -25.22 3.17 10.52
CA HIS A 71 -24.25 4.25 10.73
C HIS A 71 -23.42 4.63 9.48
N ASP A 72 -23.45 3.82 8.42
CA ASP A 72 -22.82 4.10 7.14
C ASP A 72 -23.79 4.80 6.15
N LEU A 73 -25.05 5.06 6.55
CA LEU A 73 -26.02 5.78 5.71
C LEU A 73 -25.71 7.28 5.58
N GLY A 74 -25.13 7.86 6.61
CA GLY A 74 -24.99 9.30 6.72
C GLY A 74 -26.33 10.02 7.00
N PRO A 75 -26.30 11.18 7.66
CA PRO A 75 -27.52 11.87 8.09
C PRO A 75 -28.36 12.37 6.89
N LYS A 76 -27.74 12.65 5.74
CA LYS A 76 -28.36 13.24 4.56
C LYS A 76 -29.00 12.25 3.59
N LEU A 77 -29.30 11.02 4.03
CA LEU A 77 -29.91 9.99 3.19
C LEU A 77 -31.21 10.45 2.48
N PRO A 78 -32.18 11.11 3.14
CA PRO A 78 -33.39 11.59 2.46
C PRO A 78 -33.10 12.61 1.36
N THR A 79 -32.15 13.51 1.61
CA THR A 79 -31.67 14.49 0.63
C THR A 79 -31.02 13.79 -0.58
N LEU A 80 -30.18 12.78 -0.33
CA LEU A 80 -29.56 11.97 -1.38
C LEU A 80 -30.60 11.21 -2.22
N GLN A 81 -31.62 10.63 -1.59
CA GLN A 81 -32.69 9.93 -2.30
C GLN A 81 -33.50 10.86 -3.20
N LYS A 82 -33.88 12.05 -2.68
CA LYS A 82 -34.52 13.11 -3.47
C LYS A 82 -33.64 13.54 -4.66
N PHE A 83 -32.34 13.70 -4.42
CA PHE A 83 -31.39 14.06 -5.46
C PHE A 83 -31.33 12.98 -6.57
N ILE A 84 -31.16 11.70 -6.20
CA ILE A 84 -31.15 10.58 -7.17
C ILE A 84 -32.42 10.59 -8.03
N LYS A 85 -33.59 10.69 -7.39
CA LYS A 85 -34.88 10.75 -8.11
C LYS A 85 -34.92 11.91 -9.09
N SER A 86 -34.49 13.10 -8.68
CA SER A 86 -34.52 14.32 -9.50
C SER A 86 -33.54 14.24 -10.70
N VAL A 87 -32.36 13.62 -10.50
CA VAL A 87 -31.37 13.44 -11.56
C VAL A 87 -31.81 12.36 -12.54
N CYS A 88 -32.24 11.18 -12.05
CA CYS A 88 -32.69 10.08 -12.91
C CYS A 88 -33.93 10.43 -13.74
N THR A 89 -34.83 11.30 -13.24
CA THR A 89 -36.02 11.76 -13.99
C THR A 89 -35.73 12.97 -14.90
N GLY A 90 -34.48 13.44 -14.96
CA GLY A 90 -34.08 14.60 -15.79
C GLY A 90 -34.60 15.96 -15.29
N LYS A 91 -35.24 15.99 -14.11
CA LYS A 91 -35.77 17.24 -13.51
C LYS A 91 -34.67 18.17 -13.02
N LEU A 92 -33.51 17.62 -12.62
CA LEU A 92 -32.35 18.37 -12.14
C LEU A 92 -31.26 18.36 -13.23
N ARG A 93 -30.93 19.57 -13.74
CA ARG A 93 -29.86 19.77 -14.75
C ARG A 93 -28.66 20.51 -14.19
N ASP A 94 -28.87 21.32 -13.14
CA ASP A 94 -27.80 22.00 -12.40
C ASP A 94 -27.40 21.14 -11.19
N PHE A 95 -26.18 20.60 -11.23
CA PHE A 95 -25.63 19.75 -10.16
C PHE A 95 -24.84 20.54 -9.12
N SER A 96 -24.93 21.89 -9.13
CA SER A 96 -24.20 22.76 -8.20
C SER A 96 -24.70 22.70 -6.75
N LEU A 97 -25.85 22.10 -6.49
CA LEU A 97 -26.56 22.04 -5.21
C LEU A 97 -26.91 23.43 -4.62
N LYS A 98 -26.57 24.54 -5.29
CA LYS A 98 -26.74 25.91 -4.77
C LYS A 98 -28.20 26.22 -4.41
N ASN A 99 -29.13 25.74 -5.22
CA ASN A 99 -30.57 25.95 -5.09
C ASN A 99 -31.33 24.66 -4.74
N PHE A 100 -30.61 23.58 -4.37
CA PHE A 100 -31.22 22.30 -4.02
C PHE A 100 -31.70 22.32 -2.57
N SER A 101 -32.99 22.05 -2.34
CA SER A 101 -33.57 22.02 -0.98
C SER A 101 -33.25 20.70 -0.30
N PHE A 102 -32.63 20.75 0.87
CA PHE A 102 -32.28 19.61 1.68
C PHE A 102 -33.48 19.13 2.50
N GLU A 103 -33.60 17.81 2.63
CA GLU A 103 -34.58 17.17 3.51
C GLU A 103 -34.05 17.09 4.95
N LYS A 104 -34.98 16.79 5.88
CA LYS A 104 -34.62 16.54 7.28
C LYS A 104 -33.68 15.37 7.40
N ASP A 105 -32.69 15.49 8.28
CA ASP A 105 -31.72 14.43 8.55
C ASP A 105 -32.39 13.21 9.20
N ILE A 106 -31.85 12.02 8.92
CA ILE A 106 -32.27 10.82 9.66
C ILE A 106 -31.75 10.85 11.10
N GLU A 107 -32.44 10.18 11.99
CA GLU A 107 -32.02 10.06 13.38
C GLU A 107 -30.73 9.26 13.50
N LYS A 108 -29.86 9.65 14.43
CA LYS A 108 -28.55 9.01 14.62
C LYS A 108 -28.67 7.54 15.04
N ASN A 109 -29.65 7.21 15.85
CA ASN A 109 -29.90 5.87 16.42
C ASN A 109 -31.23 5.26 15.91
N GLY A 110 -31.57 5.49 14.65
CA GLY A 110 -32.76 4.92 14.03
C GLY A 110 -32.59 3.46 13.58
N LEU A 111 -33.63 2.91 12.95
CA LEU A 111 -33.63 1.58 12.40
C LEU A 111 -33.51 1.62 10.87
N MET A 112 -32.77 0.64 10.32
CA MET A 112 -32.58 0.50 8.86
C MET A 112 -33.91 0.31 8.12
N SER A 113 -34.86 -0.43 8.70
CA SER A 113 -36.19 -0.68 8.14
C SER A 113 -37.04 0.56 7.92
N ASP A 114 -36.80 1.62 8.71
CA ASP A 114 -37.61 2.83 8.68
C ASP A 114 -37.16 3.77 7.56
N VAL A 115 -35.89 3.66 7.14
CA VAL A 115 -35.26 4.58 6.17
C VAL A 115 -35.01 3.97 4.81
N LEU A 116 -34.91 2.63 4.68
CA LEU A 116 -34.68 1.93 3.42
C LEU A 116 -35.67 0.78 3.22
N LYS A 117 -36.24 0.74 2.02
CA LYS A 117 -37.17 -0.33 1.58
C LYS A 117 -36.51 -1.24 0.55
N PRO A 118 -36.90 -2.53 0.49
CA PRO A 118 -36.50 -3.41 -0.60
C PRO A 118 -36.81 -2.82 -1.98
N ASN A 119 -35.95 -3.10 -2.95
CA ASN A 119 -36.01 -2.59 -4.32
C ASN A 119 -35.81 -1.08 -4.49
N GLN A 120 -35.55 -0.34 -3.42
CA GLN A 120 -35.25 1.08 -3.48
C GLN A 120 -33.88 1.35 -4.12
N SER A 121 -33.81 2.36 -4.97
CA SER A 121 -32.54 2.86 -5.56
C SER A 121 -31.75 3.64 -4.54
N ILE A 122 -30.44 3.40 -4.50
CA ILE A 122 -29.52 4.11 -3.61
C ILE A 122 -28.16 4.33 -4.29
N LEU A 123 -27.53 5.49 -4.04
CA LEU A 123 -26.12 5.69 -4.36
C LEU A 123 -25.28 5.22 -3.18
N VAL A 124 -24.32 4.36 -3.48
CA VAL A 124 -23.40 3.82 -2.47
C VAL A 124 -21.97 3.89 -2.95
N GLN A 125 -21.07 4.15 -2.02
CA GLN A 125 -19.63 4.18 -2.24
C GLN A 125 -18.97 3.02 -1.51
N ILE A 126 -17.99 2.37 -2.16
CA ILE A 126 -17.21 1.29 -1.55
C ILE A 126 -16.25 1.87 -0.51
N VAL A 127 -16.33 1.38 0.72
CA VAL A 127 -15.45 1.73 1.85
C VAL A 127 -14.40 0.65 2.10
N LYS A 128 -14.79 -0.63 1.87
CA LYS A 128 -13.86 -1.77 1.90
C LYS A 128 -14.15 -2.69 0.73
N GLU A 129 -13.10 -3.11 0.07
CA GLU A 129 -13.17 -4.06 -1.05
C GLU A 129 -13.71 -5.42 -0.58
N PRO A 130 -14.34 -6.19 -1.47
CA PRO A 130 -14.80 -7.52 -1.14
C PRO A 130 -13.60 -8.43 -0.81
N ILE A 131 -13.74 -9.25 0.23
CA ILE A 131 -12.66 -10.15 0.67
C ILE A 131 -13.22 -11.57 0.75
N SER A 132 -12.60 -12.51 0.04
CA SER A 132 -12.94 -13.93 0.07
C SER A 132 -14.45 -14.17 -0.13
N THR A 133 -15.17 -14.62 0.89
CA THR A 133 -16.61 -14.96 0.85
C THR A 133 -17.53 -13.79 1.18
N LYS A 134 -17.00 -12.60 1.53
CA LYS A 134 -17.79 -11.43 1.95
C LYS A 134 -17.87 -10.39 0.84
N GLY A 135 -19.07 -9.82 0.66
CA GLY A 135 -19.29 -8.67 -0.22
C GLY A 135 -18.61 -7.39 0.28
N PRO A 136 -18.56 -6.35 -0.54
CA PRO A 136 -17.93 -5.08 -0.17
C PRO A 136 -18.69 -4.39 0.98
N ARG A 137 -17.98 -3.68 1.86
CA ARG A 137 -18.62 -2.74 2.77
C ARG A 137 -18.84 -1.42 2.05
N ILE A 138 -20.02 -0.86 2.18
CA ILE A 138 -20.45 0.32 1.46
C ILE A 138 -21.02 1.38 2.39
N THR A 139 -21.05 2.63 1.94
CA THR A 139 -21.65 3.78 2.61
C THR A 139 -22.50 4.59 1.63
N SER A 140 -23.54 5.26 2.09
CA SER A 140 -24.24 6.27 1.30
C SER A 140 -23.76 7.71 1.59
N GLU A 141 -22.82 7.89 2.49
CA GLU A 141 -22.14 9.16 2.69
C GLU A 141 -21.01 9.32 1.67
N LEU A 142 -21.35 9.97 0.54
CA LEU A 142 -20.43 10.10 -0.59
C LEU A 142 -19.30 11.08 -0.28
N SER A 143 -18.10 10.75 -0.74
CA SER A 143 -16.94 11.62 -0.66
C SER A 143 -16.06 11.48 -1.89
N ILE A 144 -15.55 12.58 -2.43
CA ILE A 144 -14.67 12.59 -3.60
C ILE A 144 -13.30 13.09 -3.15
N ALA A 145 -12.32 12.19 -3.10
CA ALA A 145 -10.99 12.50 -2.61
C ALA A 145 -10.11 13.13 -3.69
N GLY A 146 -9.56 14.32 -3.37
CA GLY A 146 -8.51 15.00 -4.11
C GLY A 146 -7.14 14.86 -3.46
N ARG A 147 -6.20 15.64 -3.96
CA ARG A 147 -4.85 15.68 -3.39
C ARG A 147 -4.85 16.42 -2.05
N TYR A 148 -5.39 17.62 -2.01
CA TYR A 148 -5.40 18.50 -0.86
C TYR A 148 -6.73 18.50 -0.09
N LEU A 149 -7.81 18.26 -0.80
CA LEU A 149 -9.17 18.37 -0.30
C LEU A 149 -9.97 17.10 -0.55
N VAL A 150 -11.01 16.89 0.27
CA VAL A 150 -12.06 15.89 0.00
C VAL A 150 -13.39 16.64 -0.09
N LEU A 151 -14.11 16.48 -1.19
CA LEU A 151 -15.43 17.08 -1.41
C LEU A 151 -16.52 16.16 -0.87
N VAL A 152 -17.40 16.69 -0.03
CA VAL A 152 -18.52 15.94 0.58
C VAL A 152 -19.83 16.59 0.15
N PRO A 153 -20.60 15.99 -0.77
CA PRO A 153 -21.89 16.51 -1.20
C PRO A 153 -22.91 16.57 -0.04
N PHE A 154 -23.88 17.45 -0.17
CA PHE A 154 -24.98 17.65 0.79
C PHE A 154 -24.55 18.08 2.19
N SER A 155 -23.40 18.73 2.29
CA SER A 155 -22.84 19.25 3.55
C SER A 155 -22.40 20.70 3.36
N ASN A 156 -22.30 21.47 4.45
CA ASN A 156 -21.67 22.80 4.44
C ASN A 156 -20.50 22.86 5.44
N ARG A 157 -20.11 21.68 5.98
CA ARG A 157 -19.09 21.60 7.03
C ARG A 157 -17.69 21.63 6.41
N ILE A 158 -16.83 22.50 6.94
CA ILE A 158 -15.39 22.48 6.65
C ILE A 158 -14.68 21.84 7.81
N SER A 159 -14.05 20.71 7.57
CA SER A 159 -13.25 19.94 8.54
C SER A 159 -11.79 19.96 8.14
N ILE A 160 -10.89 19.74 9.09
CA ILE A 160 -9.46 19.70 8.85
C ILE A 160 -8.85 18.47 9.51
N SER A 161 -7.81 17.91 8.88
CA SER A 161 -7.07 16.78 9.41
C SER A 161 -6.48 17.08 10.79
N GLN A 162 -6.71 16.20 11.74
CA GLN A 162 -6.17 16.32 13.11
C GLN A 162 -4.63 16.24 13.15
N LYS A 163 -3.98 15.76 12.07
CA LYS A 163 -2.50 15.72 11.96
C LYS A 163 -1.87 17.08 11.67
N ILE A 164 -2.65 18.11 11.38
CA ILE A 164 -2.16 19.49 11.33
C ILE A 164 -2.30 20.02 12.76
N GLU A 165 -1.18 20.16 13.47
CA GLU A 165 -1.17 20.57 14.88
C GLU A 165 -1.19 22.08 15.07
N ASP A 166 -0.59 22.83 14.13
CA ASP A 166 -0.50 24.29 14.16
C ASP A 166 -1.88 24.95 13.97
N ASP A 167 -2.39 25.57 15.01
CA ASP A 167 -3.72 26.20 15.01
C ASP A 167 -3.78 27.43 14.08
N LYS A 168 -2.71 28.19 13.94
CA LYS A 168 -2.64 29.31 12.99
C LYS A 168 -2.81 28.82 11.54
N GLU A 169 -2.16 27.72 11.21
CA GLU A 169 -2.27 27.09 9.89
C GLU A 169 -3.66 26.47 9.67
N LYS A 170 -4.26 25.87 10.70
CA LYS A 170 -5.66 25.38 10.63
C LYS A 170 -6.63 26.52 10.29
N ASP A 171 -6.51 27.65 10.98
CA ASP A 171 -7.41 28.78 10.76
C ASP A 171 -7.16 29.45 9.41
N ARG A 172 -5.90 29.53 8.96
CA ARG A 172 -5.55 30.00 7.61
C ARG A 172 -6.21 29.14 6.55
N LEU A 173 -6.03 27.81 6.61
CA LEU A 173 -6.58 26.87 5.64
C LEU A 173 -8.11 26.87 5.64
N LYS A 174 -8.75 26.93 6.83
CA LYS A 174 -10.22 27.01 6.92
C LYS A 174 -10.76 28.26 6.24
N ARG A 175 -10.13 29.43 6.48
CA ARG A 175 -10.52 30.69 5.82
C ARG A 175 -10.38 30.61 4.30
N LEU A 176 -9.26 30.10 3.80
CA LEU A 176 -9.04 29.93 2.37
C LEU A 176 -10.09 29.02 1.73
N VAL A 177 -10.30 27.83 2.32
CA VAL A 177 -11.28 26.87 1.78
C VAL A 177 -12.70 27.41 1.87
N LYS A 178 -13.06 28.15 2.94
CA LYS A 178 -14.38 28.77 3.07
C LYS A 178 -14.67 29.77 1.95
N SER A 179 -13.65 30.48 1.45
CA SER A 179 -13.84 31.48 0.38
C SER A 179 -14.05 30.83 -1.02
N ILE A 180 -13.65 29.57 -1.22
CA ILE A 180 -13.73 28.89 -2.53
C ILE A 180 -14.75 27.74 -2.53
N ALA A 181 -15.18 27.24 -1.37
CA ALA A 181 -16.10 26.11 -1.27
C ALA A 181 -17.46 26.41 -1.89
N PRO A 182 -17.99 25.56 -2.80
CA PRO A 182 -19.31 25.75 -3.38
C PRO A 182 -20.39 25.45 -2.34
N LYS A 183 -21.51 26.18 -2.40
CA LYS A 183 -22.66 25.97 -1.52
C LYS A 183 -23.22 24.56 -1.69
N GLY A 184 -23.60 23.92 -0.59
CA GLY A 184 -24.13 22.55 -0.58
C GLY A 184 -23.05 21.47 -0.54
N PHE A 185 -21.78 21.86 -0.49
CA PHE A 185 -20.65 20.92 -0.39
C PHE A 185 -19.81 21.22 0.86
N GLY A 186 -19.62 20.21 1.68
CA GLY A 186 -18.59 20.20 2.71
C GLY A 186 -17.22 19.90 2.14
N VAL A 187 -16.18 20.32 2.85
CA VAL A 187 -14.79 20.08 2.45
C VAL A 187 -13.99 19.61 3.65
N ILE A 188 -13.23 18.50 3.44
CA ILE A 188 -12.26 18.04 4.43
C ILE A 188 -10.86 18.40 3.91
N ILE A 189 -10.11 19.15 4.70
CA ILE A 189 -8.75 19.58 4.38
C ILE A 189 -7.77 18.49 4.83
N ARG A 190 -6.98 17.96 3.89
CA ARG A 190 -5.99 16.90 4.14
C ARG A 190 -4.69 17.49 4.68
N THR A 191 -3.87 16.65 5.32
CA THR A 191 -2.58 17.06 5.89
C THR A 191 -1.63 17.66 4.85
N VAL A 192 -1.63 17.13 3.62
CA VAL A 192 -0.80 17.60 2.50
C VAL A 192 -1.17 19.00 2.00
N ALA A 193 -2.27 19.58 2.47
CA ALA A 193 -2.65 20.96 2.18
C ALA A 193 -1.87 22.01 2.99
N LYS A 194 -1.09 21.56 4.01
CA LYS A 194 -0.26 22.45 4.83
C LYS A 194 0.69 23.28 3.95
N GLY A 195 0.75 24.59 4.17
CA GLY A 195 1.59 25.53 3.42
C GLY A 195 1.12 25.84 1.99
N LYS A 196 0.02 25.24 1.50
CA LYS A 196 -0.44 25.45 0.12
C LYS A 196 -1.15 26.78 -0.05
N LYS A 197 -1.04 27.35 -1.26
CA LYS A 197 -1.68 28.60 -1.67
C LYS A 197 -3.13 28.35 -2.08
N VAL A 198 -3.97 29.40 -2.03
CA VAL A 198 -5.38 29.30 -2.43
C VAL A 198 -5.57 28.81 -3.86
N ALA A 199 -4.70 29.19 -4.81
CA ALA A 199 -4.78 28.76 -6.20
C ALA A 199 -4.64 27.24 -6.36
N GLU A 200 -3.78 26.59 -5.57
CA GLU A 200 -3.60 25.13 -5.58
C GLU A 200 -4.83 24.41 -5.01
N LEU A 201 -5.41 24.96 -3.94
CA LEU A 201 -6.63 24.44 -3.31
C LEU A 201 -7.85 24.60 -4.23
N ASP A 202 -7.98 25.75 -4.88
CA ASP A 202 -9.06 26.04 -5.84
C ASP A 202 -8.99 25.11 -7.07
N LYS A 203 -7.78 24.91 -7.62
CA LYS A 203 -7.56 23.96 -8.72
C LYS A 203 -7.99 22.54 -8.35
N ASP A 204 -7.61 22.07 -7.16
CA ASP A 204 -8.01 20.73 -6.67
C ASP A 204 -9.54 20.66 -6.50
N LEU A 205 -10.15 21.68 -5.90
CA LEU A 205 -11.59 21.75 -5.67
C LEU A 205 -12.39 21.76 -6.98
N ARG A 206 -11.96 22.51 -8.00
CA ARG A 206 -12.58 22.49 -9.34
C ARG A 206 -12.52 21.13 -9.99
N ASN A 207 -11.39 20.42 -9.86
CA ASN A 207 -11.27 19.05 -10.37
C ASN A 207 -12.25 18.10 -9.66
N LEU A 208 -12.40 18.23 -8.33
CA LEU A 208 -13.35 17.41 -7.57
C LEU A 208 -14.79 17.70 -7.98
N PHE A 209 -15.13 18.96 -8.16
CA PHE A 209 -16.44 19.36 -8.63
C PHE A 209 -16.73 18.87 -10.05
N SER A 210 -15.75 18.89 -10.96
CA SER A 210 -15.90 18.33 -12.32
C SER A 210 -16.17 16.81 -12.28
N ARG A 211 -15.52 16.07 -11.35
CA ARG A 211 -15.80 14.63 -11.14
C ARG A 211 -17.20 14.39 -10.62
N TRP A 212 -17.68 15.24 -9.70
CA TRP A 212 -19.07 15.22 -9.23
C TRP A 212 -20.06 15.40 -10.39
N VAL A 213 -19.87 16.44 -11.21
CA VAL A 213 -20.73 16.71 -12.37
C VAL A 213 -20.72 15.55 -13.37
N ALA A 214 -19.54 14.98 -13.65
CA ALA A 214 -19.42 13.83 -14.53
C ALA A 214 -20.16 12.59 -13.98
N MET A 215 -20.10 12.35 -12.68
CA MET A 215 -20.87 11.30 -12.00
C MET A 215 -22.38 11.52 -12.14
N CYS A 216 -22.84 12.74 -11.91
CA CYS A 216 -24.26 13.10 -12.02
C CYS A 216 -24.79 12.92 -13.47
N ARG A 217 -23.96 13.24 -14.48
CA ARG A 217 -24.32 12.99 -15.90
C ARG A 217 -24.44 11.48 -16.18
N LYS A 218 -23.55 10.65 -15.64
CA LYS A 218 -23.64 9.20 -15.76
C LYS A 218 -24.83 8.61 -15.01
N LEU A 219 -25.28 9.26 -13.96
CA LEU A 219 -26.45 8.85 -13.18
C LEU A 219 -27.75 9.03 -14.01
N GLN A 220 -27.79 9.99 -14.94
CA GLN A 220 -28.92 10.17 -15.85
C GLN A 220 -29.01 8.96 -16.82
N GLY A 221 -30.11 8.23 -16.77
CA GLY A 221 -30.33 7.06 -17.63
C GLY A 221 -29.52 5.81 -17.26
N ALA A 222 -28.88 5.79 -16.09
CA ALA A 222 -28.13 4.62 -15.65
C ALA A 222 -29.06 3.46 -15.25
N ASN A 223 -28.77 2.27 -15.78
CA ASN A 223 -29.41 1.02 -15.35
C ASN A 223 -28.80 0.53 -14.01
N GLN A 224 -29.59 -0.15 -13.19
CA GLN A 224 -29.17 -0.64 -11.89
C GLN A 224 -28.92 -2.15 -11.92
N PRO A 225 -27.80 -2.64 -11.35
CA PRO A 225 -26.69 -1.89 -10.74
C PRO A 225 -25.71 -1.34 -11.80
N SER A 226 -25.17 -0.13 -11.57
CA SER A 226 -24.14 0.44 -12.44
C SER A 226 -23.12 1.29 -11.69
N LYS A 227 -21.87 1.25 -12.13
CA LYS A 227 -20.79 2.10 -11.63
C LYS A 227 -20.89 3.49 -12.27
N VAL A 228 -21.28 4.49 -11.48
CA VAL A 228 -21.44 5.88 -11.94
C VAL A 228 -20.18 6.73 -11.75
N MET A 229 -19.31 6.36 -10.83
CA MET A 229 -18.00 6.97 -10.67
C MET A 229 -16.97 5.91 -10.33
N SER A 230 -15.86 5.93 -11.07
CA SER A 230 -14.66 5.19 -10.70
C SER A 230 -13.73 6.07 -9.88
N GLU A 231 -13.13 5.52 -8.85
CA GLU A 231 -11.97 6.13 -8.22
C GLU A 231 -10.83 6.17 -9.25
N MET A 232 -9.83 7.01 -9.02
CA MET A 232 -8.63 7.05 -9.86
C MET A 232 -7.98 5.66 -9.92
N ASN A 233 -7.29 5.37 -11.05
CA ASN A 233 -6.44 4.18 -11.14
C ASN A 233 -5.59 4.05 -9.89
N LYS A 234 -5.40 2.84 -9.39
CA LYS A 234 -4.67 2.61 -8.13
C LYS A 234 -3.28 3.25 -8.15
N SER A 235 -2.59 3.24 -9.30
CA SER A 235 -1.31 3.93 -9.52
C SER A 235 -1.39 5.44 -9.23
N SER A 236 -2.38 6.10 -9.82
CA SER A 236 -2.64 7.53 -9.59
C SER A 236 -3.09 7.82 -8.15
N LYS A 237 -3.83 6.88 -7.53
CA LYS A 237 -4.25 6.97 -6.13
C LYS A 237 -3.05 6.88 -5.18
N ILE A 238 -2.13 5.94 -5.42
CA ILE A 238 -0.89 5.82 -4.64
C ILE A 238 -0.10 7.12 -4.77
N LEU A 239 0.13 7.61 -5.98
CA LEU A 239 0.84 8.87 -6.21
C LEU A 239 0.13 10.05 -5.53
N ARG A 240 -1.19 10.17 -5.65
CA ARG A 240 -1.96 11.21 -4.95
C ARG A 240 -1.69 11.24 -3.46
N ASP A 241 -1.57 10.05 -2.85
CA ASP A 241 -1.47 9.89 -1.41
C ASP A 241 -0.03 9.92 -0.88
N VAL A 242 0.96 9.56 -1.72
CA VAL A 242 2.38 9.41 -1.33
C VAL A 242 3.24 10.55 -1.84
N PHE A 243 2.94 11.06 -3.05
CA PHE A 243 3.82 11.99 -3.76
C PHE A 243 3.95 13.34 -3.05
N ASP A 244 5.17 13.73 -2.75
CA ASP A 244 5.53 15.02 -2.16
C ASP A 244 6.79 15.62 -2.83
N GLU A 245 7.27 16.75 -2.32
CA GLU A 245 8.41 17.44 -2.87
C GLU A 245 9.75 16.71 -2.69
N THR A 246 9.81 15.71 -1.80
CA THR A 246 11.02 14.93 -1.52
C THR A 246 11.25 13.80 -2.52
N PHE A 247 10.32 13.59 -3.48
CA PHE A 247 10.51 12.59 -4.53
C PHE A 247 11.58 13.01 -5.53
N SER A 248 12.51 12.09 -5.77
CA SER A 248 13.63 12.26 -6.71
C SER A 248 13.49 11.41 -7.96
N SER A 249 12.81 10.27 -7.89
CA SER A 249 12.67 9.35 -9.02
C SER A 249 11.37 8.54 -8.94
N ILE A 250 10.77 8.29 -10.10
CA ILE A 250 9.69 7.32 -10.29
C ILE A 250 10.10 6.46 -11.49
N ALA A 251 10.40 5.18 -11.27
CA ALA A 251 10.79 4.26 -12.32
C ALA A 251 9.66 3.26 -12.60
N VAL A 252 9.37 3.02 -13.87
CA VAL A 252 8.25 2.17 -14.34
C VAL A 252 8.74 1.29 -15.48
N ASP A 253 8.46 -0.01 -15.45
CA ASP A 253 8.88 -0.97 -16.46
C ASP A 253 7.85 -1.26 -17.57
N ASP A 254 6.66 -0.65 -17.49
CA ASP A 254 5.61 -0.71 -18.51
C ASP A 254 5.42 0.65 -19.19
N GLU A 255 5.39 0.68 -20.52
CA GLU A 255 5.32 1.91 -21.28
C GLU A 255 3.97 2.63 -21.16
N ALA A 256 2.86 1.88 -21.19
CA ALA A 256 1.52 2.46 -21.08
C ALA A 256 1.30 3.06 -19.68
N LEU A 257 1.76 2.35 -18.65
CA LEU A 257 1.70 2.81 -17.27
C LEU A 257 2.64 4.02 -17.04
N HIS A 258 3.83 4.03 -17.66
CA HIS A 258 4.75 5.17 -17.63
C HIS A 258 4.08 6.44 -18.17
N ILE A 259 3.42 6.36 -19.34
CA ILE A 259 2.72 7.50 -19.94
C ILE A 259 1.61 8.00 -19.00
N GLN A 260 0.79 7.09 -18.45
CA GLN A 260 -0.26 7.47 -17.51
C GLN A 260 0.27 8.17 -16.26
N ILE A 261 1.35 7.66 -15.68
CA ILE A 261 1.98 8.23 -14.49
C ILE A 261 2.60 9.59 -14.80
N LYS A 262 3.26 9.71 -15.93
CA LYS A 262 3.88 10.96 -16.40
C LYS A 262 2.82 12.05 -16.58
N ASP A 263 1.71 11.74 -17.27
CA ASP A 263 0.57 12.65 -17.44
C ASP A 263 -0.05 13.06 -16.10
N TYR A 264 -0.14 12.13 -15.16
CA TYR A 264 -0.65 12.43 -13.83
C TYR A 264 0.29 13.36 -13.05
N VAL A 265 1.60 13.08 -13.05
CA VAL A 265 2.60 13.91 -12.37
C VAL A 265 2.66 15.29 -13.00
N GLN A 266 2.58 15.41 -14.34
CA GLN A 266 2.50 16.68 -15.05
C GLN A 266 1.32 17.54 -14.60
N LYS A 267 0.16 16.92 -14.36
CA LYS A 267 -1.04 17.63 -13.87
C LYS A 267 -0.89 18.15 -12.44
N ILE A 268 -0.22 17.40 -11.56
CA ILE A 268 -0.14 17.71 -10.12
C ILE A 268 1.14 18.46 -9.73
N ALA A 269 2.23 18.30 -10.46
CA ALA A 269 3.54 18.89 -10.22
C ALA A 269 4.35 18.98 -11.51
N PRO A 270 4.01 19.93 -12.43
CA PRO A 270 4.66 20.05 -13.75
C PRO A 270 6.19 20.11 -13.69
N GLN A 271 6.73 20.79 -12.67
CA GLN A 271 8.17 20.93 -12.45
C GLN A 271 8.88 19.60 -12.11
N LYS A 272 8.13 18.57 -11.80
CA LYS A 272 8.64 17.22 -11.42
C LYS A 272 8.36 16.14 -12.48
N GLU A 273 7.86 16.49 -13.65
CA GLU A 273 7.58 15.53 -14.72
C GLU A 273 8.83 14.72 -15.11
N SER A 274 9.99 15.34 -15.14
CA SER A 274 11.27 14.74 -15.52
C SER A 274 11.77 13.62 -14.59
N ILE A 275 11.23 13.52 -13.36
CA ILE A 275 11.60 12.42 -12.46
C ILE A 275 10.95 11.10 -12.82
N VAL A 276 9.92 11.10 -13.68
CA VAL A 276 9.25 9.88 -14.17
C VAL A 276 10.05 9.29 -15.30
N LYS A 277 10.62 8.11 -15.08
CA LYS A 277 11.53 7.45 -16.01
C LYS A 277 10.95 6.10 -16.45
N PHE A 278 11.00 5.85 -17.74
CA PHE A 278 10.75 4.52 -18.29
C PHE A 278 11.99 3.65 -18.07
N TYR A 279 11.79 2.48 -17.45
CA TYR A 279 12.86 1.52 -17.21
C TYR A 279 12.87 0.45 -18.29
N LYS A 280 13.95 0.39 -19.06
CA LYS A 280 14.17 -0.64 -20.09
C LYS A 280 15.51 -1.28 -19.85
N SER A 281 15.54 -2.52 -19.41
CA SER A 281 16.74 -3.31 -19.18
C SER A 281 16.38 -4.79 -19.09
N ASP A 282 17.33 -5.67 -19.37
CA ASP A 282 17.18 -7.13 -19.23
C ASP A 282 17.09 -7.57 -17.76
N LEU A 283 17.62 -6.76 -16.85
CA LEU A 283 17.50 -7.01 -15.41
C LEU A 283 16.14 -6.53 -14.91
N PRO A 284 15.33 -7.39 -14.24
CA PRO A 284 14.06 -6.96 -13.67
C PRO A 284 14.22 -5.75 -12.75
N ILE A 285 13.26 -4.82 -12.85
CA ILE A 285 13.34 -3.52 -12.16
C ILE A 285 13.55 -3.68 -10.64
N PHE A 286 12.87 -4.62 -9.98
CA PHE A 286 13.01 -4.83 -8.53
C PHE A 286 14.36 -5.41 -8.13
N GLU A 287 15.00 -6.21 -8.99
CA GLU A 287 16.38 -6.65 -8.77
C GLU A 287 17.37 -5.49 -8.91
N LYS A 288 17.20 -4.67 -9.95
CA LYS A 288 18.06 -3.49 -10.19
C LYS A 288 18.12 -2.55 -8.99
N PHE A 289 16.98 -2.34 -8.34
CA PHE A 289 16.88 -1.47 -7.15
C PHE A 289 17.03 -2.23 -5.82
N GLY A 290 17.42 -3.53 -5.86
CA GLY A 290 17.65 -4.36 -4.67
C GLY A 290 16.38 -4.59 -3.83
N ILE A 291 15.19 -4.44 -4.43
CA ILE A 291 13.91 -4.57 -3.74
C ILE A 291 13.58 -6.02 -3.44
N GLU A 292 13.85 -6.96 -4.36
CA GLU A 292 13.61 -8.39 -4.15
C GLU A 292 14.35 -8.90 -2.90
N ARG A 293 15.61 -8.51 -2.75
CA ARG A 293 16.41 -8.85 -1.58
C ARG A 293 15.80 -8.25 -0.30
N GLN A 294 15.39 -6.98 -0.35
CA GLN A 294 14.78 -6.34 0.81
C GLN A 294 13.42 -6.95 1.17
N ILE A 295 12.62 -7.39 0.19
CA ILE A 295 11.38 -8.13 0.43
C ILE A 295 11.71 -9.44 1.17
N LYS A 296 12.62 -10.26 0.64
CA LYS A 296 13.00 -11.54 1.26
C LYS A 296 13.47 -11.37 2.72
N THR A 297 14.26 -10.35 3.01
CA THR A 297 14.79 -10.10 4.36
C THR A 297 13.81 -9.41 5.31
N SER A 298 12.83 -8.66 4.78
CA SER A 298 11.91 -7.86 5.61
C SER A 298 10.59 -8.54 5.96
N PHE A 299 10.20 -9.65 5.29
CA PHE A 299 8.92 -10.32 5.52
C PHE A 299 9.02 -11.63 6.31
N GLY A 300 10.22 -12.04 6.71
CA GLY A 300 10.44 -13.21 7.55
C GLY A 300 9.90 -13.02 8.98
N LYS A 301 9.80 -14.12 9.74
CA LYS A 301 9.49 -14.09 11.18
C LYS A 301 10.52 -13.27 11.93
N THR A 302 11.80 -13.42 11.59
CA THR A 302 12.92 -12.68 12.16
C THR A 302 13.34 -11.56 11.19
N VAL A 303 13.47 -10.35 11.71
CA VAL A 303 13.91 -9.17 10.97
C VAL A 303 15.21 -8.65 11.57
N SER A 304 16.30 -8.77 10.81
CA SER A 304 17.61 -8.27 11.25
C SER A 304 17.64 -6.75 11.25
N MET A 305 18.24 -6.18 12.28
CA MET A 305 18.49 -4.75 12.43
C MET A 305 20.00 -4.47 12.37
N THR A 306 20.34 -3.19 12.43
CA THR A 306 21.75 -2.78 12.47
C THR A 306 22.46 -3.29 13.74
N LYS A 307 23.78 -3.50 13.65
CA LYS A 307 24.62 -3.93 14.76
C LYS A 307 24.27 -5.30 15.35
N GLY A 308 23.64 -6.21 14.57
CA GLY A 308 23.39 -7.59 14.96
C GLY A 308 22.17 -7.82 15.84
N SER A 309 21.40 -6.78 16.19
CA SER A 309 20.10 -6.91 16.85
C SER A 309 19.02 -7.36 15.85
N TYR A 310 17.90 -7.90 16.33
CA TYR A 310 16.82 -8.36 15.49
C TYR A 310 15.47 -8.31 16.21
N LEU A 311 14.41 -8.27 15.41
CA LEU A 311 13.02 -8.40 15.85
C LEU A 311 12.51 -9.82 15.56
N VAL A 312 11.69 -10.35 16.45
CA VAL A 312 10.85 -11.52 16.17
C VAL A 312 9.40 -11.05 16.10
N ILE A 313 8.76 -11.26 14.95
CA ILE A 313 7.38 -10.81 14.70
C ILE A 313 6.50 -12.04 14.57
N GLU A 314 5.52 -12.16 15.46
CA GLU A 314 4.56 -13.26 15.47
C GLU A 314 3.13 -12.76 15.38
N HIS A 315 2.30 -13.59 14.76
CA HIS A 315 0.87 -13.32 14.58
C HIS A 315 0.08 -14.36 15.35
N THR A 316 -0.72 -13.89 16.29
CA THR A 316 -1.74 -14.72 16.95
C THR A 316 -3.10 -14.48 16.27
N GLU A 317 -4.14 -15.19 16.71
CA GLU A 317 -5.49 -14.97 16.19
C GLU A 317 -6.03 -13.55 16.45
N ALA A 318 -5.67 -12.96 17.60
CA ALA A 318 -6.24 -11.69 18.05
C ALA A 318 -5.30 -10.50 17.96
N LEU A 319 -3.99 -10.70 18.02
CA LEU A 319 -3.01 -9.63 18.10
C LEU A 319 -1.66 -10.02 17.47
N HIS A 320 -0.82 -9.02 17.26
CA HIS A 320 0.56 -9.19 16.84
C HIS A 320 1.49 -8.99 18.04
N VAL A 321 2.53 -9.80 18.12
CA VAL A 321 3.58 -9.69 19.15
C VAL A 321 4.90 -9.43 18.47
N ILE A 322 5.67 -8.48 18.98
CA ILE A 322 7.01 -8.15 18.50
C ILE A 322 7.96 -8.18 19.69
N ASP A 323 8.95 -9.06 19.61
CA ASP A 323 10.01 -9.20 20.60
C ASP A 323 11.30 -8.57 20.08
N VAL A 324 11.99 -7.81 20.92
CA VAL A 324 13.23 -7.09 20.61
C VAL A 324 14.43 -7.78 21.19
N ASN A 325 15.33 -8.25 20.33
CA ASN A 325 16.54 -8.98 20.72
C ASN A 325 17.80 -8.17 20.43
N SER A 326 18.72 -8.08 21.40
CA SER A 326 20.02 -7.43 21.24
C SER A 326 21.02 -8.21 20.38
N GLY A 327 20.80 -9.54 20.25
CA GLY A 327 21.71 -10.44 19.52
C GLY A 327 23.09 -10.57 20.20
N ASN A 328 24.07 -11.07 19.42
CA ASN A 328 25.44 -11.27 19.89
C ASN A 328 26.27 -9.96 19.87
N ARG A 329 25.71 -8.87 20.31
CA ARG A 329 26.37 -7.56 20.29
C ARG A 329 27.49 -7.51 21.32
N LYS A 330 28.73 -7.27 20.88
CA LYS A 330 29.80 -6.82 21.81
C LYS A 330 29.43 -5.41 22.24
N SER A 331 29.04 -5.23 23.48
CA SER A 331 28.75 -3.93 24.07
C SER A 331 29.97 -3.03 23.93
N THR A 332 29.81 -1.90 23.22
CA THR A 332 30.83 -0.86 23.09
C THR A 332 30.70 0.19 24.19
N SER A 333 29.57 0.22 24.91
CA SER A 333 29.32 1.11 26.04
C SER A 333 29.60 0.41 27.36
N LYS A 334 30.17 1.13 28.33
CA LYS A 334 30.44 0.64 29.71
C LYS A 334 29.15 0.46 30.51
N ASN A 335 28.00 0.96 30.03
CA ASN A 335 26.71 0.94 30.72
C ASN A 335 25.71 0.06 29.96
N GLN A 336 25.24 -1.02 30.58
CA GLN A 336 24.26 -1.96 30.01
C GLN A 336 22.93 -1.26 29.66
N GLU A 337 22.50 -0.31 30.48
CA GLU A 337 21.26 0.44 30.27
C GLU A 337 21.27 1.33 29.02
N GLU A 338 22.41 2.00 28.77
CA GLU A 338 22.59 2.81 27.56
C GLU A 338 22.59 1.93 26.28
N SER A 339 23.23 0.75 26.38
CA SER A 339 23.23 -0.23 25.30
C SER A 339 21.83 -0.74 25.00
N ALA A 340 21.02 -1.02 26.01
CA ALA A 340 19.63 -1.46 25.87
C ALA A 340 18.77 -0.35 25.27
N LEU A 341 18.94 0.91 25.70
CA LEU A 341 18.24 2.04 25.12
C LEU A 341 18.58 2.22 23.63
N GLU A 342 19.84 2.12 23.25
CA GLU A 342 20.26 2.25 21.86
C GLU A 342 19.61 1.17 20.98
N VAL A 343 19.57 -0.09 21.43
CA VAL A 343 18.89 -1.18 20.72
C VAL A 343 17.39 -0.89 20.60
N ASN A 344 16.76 -0.45 21.67
CA ASN A 344 15.34 -0.13 21.69
C ASN A 344 14.97 1.03 20.75
N LEU A 345 15.81 2.05 20.61
CA LEU A 345 15.59 3.14 19.67
C LEU A 345 15.69 2.66 18.21
N ILE A 346 16.70 1.81 17.91
CA ILE A 346 16.82 1.17 16.58
C ILE A 346 15.59 0.29 16.30
N ALA A 347 15.16 -0.49 17.30
CA ALA A 347 13.98 -1.33 17.20
C ALA A 347 12.70 -0.52 16.96
N ALA A 348 12.51 0.60 17.66
CA ALA A 348 11.34 1.48 17.48
C ALA A 348 11.24 2.01 16.05
N THR A 349 12.36 2.45 15.46
CA THR A 349 12.42 2.88 14.05
C THR A 349 12.06 1.73 13.10
N GLU A 350 12.62 0.53 13.31
CA GLU A 350 12.35 -0.63 12.47
C GLU A 350 10.91 -1.13 12.65
N ILE A 351 10.36 -1.15 13.87
CA ILE A 351 8.97 -1.52 14.14
C ILE A 351 8.02 -0.59 13.37
N ALA A 352 8.21 0.72 13.47
CA ALA A 352 7.40 1.68 12.72
C ALA A 352 7.45 1.41 11.21
N ARG A 353 8.62 1.04 10.67
CA ARG A 353 8.79 0.64 9.27
C ARG A 353 8.03 -0.67 8.97
N GLN A 354 8.17 -1.71 9.82
CA GLN A 354 7.55 -3.01 9.63
C GLN A 354 6.01 -2.93 9.67
N LEU A 355 5.44 -2.11 10.56
CA LEU A 355 4.00 -1.89 10.62
C LEU A 355 3.46 -1.31 9.30
N ARG A 356 4.18 -0.39 8.68
CA ARG A 356 3.82 0.19 7.36
C ARG A 356 4.05 -0.80 6.23
N LEU A 357 5.21 -1.47 6.21
CA LEU A 357 5.63 -2.36 5.14
C LEU A 357 4.73 -3.60 5.01
N ARG A 358 4.37 -4.21 6.15
CA ARG A 358 3.48 -5.38 6.21
C ARG A 358 1.99 -5.03 6.27
N ASP A 359 1.66 -3.75 6.39
CA ASP A 359 0.30 -3.23 6.65
C ASP A 359 -0.36 -3.87 7.88
N MET A 360 0.44 -4.11 8.93
CA MET A 360 -0.03 -4.70 10.18
C MET A 360 -1.02 -3.78 10.86
N GLY A 361 -2.18 -4.31 11.23
CA GLY A 361 -3.24 -3.54 11.89
C GLY A 361 -3.99 -4.36 12.92
N GLY A 362 -4.63 -3.68 13.85
CA GLY A 362 -5.25 -4.26 15.03
C GLY A 362 -4.49 -3.93 16.29
N ILE A 363 -4.36 -4.87 17.18
CA ILE A 363 -3.60 -4.73 18.45
C ILE A 363 -2.20 -5.28 18.21
N ILE A 364 -1.18 -4.48 18.52
CA ILE A 364 0.24 -4.86 18.45
C ILE A 364 0.83 -4.65 19.86
N VAL A 365 1.49 -5.66 20.37
CA VAL A 365 2.22 -5.61 21.64
C VAL A 365 3.71 -5.75 21.33
N VAL A 366 4.48 -4.80 21.81
CA VAL A 366 5.93 -4.79 21.63
C VAL A 366 6.59 -5.00 22.98
N ASP A 367 7.46 -6.01 23.04
CA ASP A 367 8.33 -6.31 24.18
C ASP A 367 9.72 -5.73 23.90
N PHE A 368 9.99 -4.57 24.51
CA PHE A 368 11.29 -3.91 24.40
C PHE A 368 12.22 -4.42 25.52
N ILE A 369 13.51 -4.33 25.28
CA ILE A 369 14.50 -4.62 26.32
C ILE A 369 14.26 -3.71 27.52
N ASP A 370 14.23 -4.28 28.71
CA ASP A 370 13.94 -3.58 29.97
C ASP A 370 14.75 -2.30 30.15
N GLN A 371 14.09 -1.27 30.66
CA GLN A 371 14.69 0.03 31.00
C GLN A 371 14.36 0.39 32.45
N ASN A 372 15.40 0.51 33.27
CA ASN A 372 15.26 0.81 34.69
C ASN A 372 14.83 2.24 34.95
N THR A 373 15.35 3.20 34.16
CA THR A 373 15.09 4.62 34.37
C THR A 373 13.80 5.10 33.67
N ALA A 374 13.03 5.92 34.37
CA ALA A 374 11.84 6.54 33.83
C ALA A 374 12.17 7.48 32.64
N GLU A 375 13.35 8.08 32.64
CA GLU A 375 13.82 8.97 31.59
C GLU A 375 14.03 8.19 30.29
N ASN A 376 14.68 7.02 30.32
CA ASN A 376 14.90 6.18 29.15
C ASN A 376 13.58 5.64 28.58
N ARG A 377 12.65 5.22 29.45
CA ARG A 377 11.29 4.84 29.02
C ARG A 377 10.57 5.98 28.31
N LYS A 378 10.71 7.22 28.80
CA LYS A 378 10.14 8.41 28.16
C LYS A 378 10.81 8.72 26.82
N LYS A 379 12.15 8.59 26.73
CA LYS A 379 12.90 8.75 25.48
C LYS A 379 12.45 7.74 24.42
N LEU A 380 12.37 6.45 24.78
CA LEU A 380 11.90 5.39 23.91
C LEU A 380 10.48 5.66 23.39
N TYR A 381 9.55 5.99 24.28
CA TYR A 381 8.17 6.29 23.94
C TYR A 381 8.06 7.51 23.01
N GLY A 382 8.81 8.56 23.28
CA GLY A 382 8.88 9.77 22.47
C GLY A 382 9.42 9.47 21.06
N HIS A 383 10.49 8.68 20.97
CA HIS A 383 11.08 8.27 19.70
C HIS A 383 10.10 7.43 18.86
N LEU A 384 9.46 6.43 19.47
CA LEU A 384 8.45 5.60 18.77
C LEU A 384 7.28 6.45 18.24
N LYS A 385 6.81 7.44 19.01
CA LYS A 385 5.80 8.38 18.55
C LYS A 385 6.25 9.19 17.33
N THR A 386 7.49 9.64 17.33
CA THR A 386 8.07 10.41 16.22
C THR A 386 8.14 9.55 14.95
N GLU A 387 8.62 8.32 15.04
CA GLU A 387 8.72 7.39 13.92
C GLU A 387 7.34 6.99 13.37
N MET A 388 6.35 6.84 14.24
CA MET A 388 4.98 6.51 13.87
C MET A 388 4.20 7.72 13.33
N ALA A 389 4.67 8.95 13.51
CA ALA A 389 4.00 10.14 12.95
C ALA A 389 3.94 10.13 11.42
N GLU A 390 4.89 9.47 10.76
CA GLU A 390 4.89 9.26 9.30
C GLU A 390 3.82 8.26 8.83
N ASP A 391 3.27 7.43 9.72
CA ASP A 391 2.25 6.44 9.35
C ASP A 391 0.92 7.13 9.02
N ARG A 392 0.37 6.83 7.85
CA ARG A 392 -0.89 7.39 7.37
C ARG A 392 -2.11 6.76 8.05
N ALA A 393 -2.00 5.51 8.51
CA ALA A 393 -3.07 4.83 9.23
C ALA A 393 -3.30 5.48 10.60
N LYS A 394 -4.56 5.56 11.04
CA LYS A 394 -4.87 5.99 12.40
C LYS A 394 -4.30 4.98 13.40
N HIS A 395 -3.54 5.48 14.35
CA HIS A 395 -2.94 4.65 15.39
C HIS A 395 -2.95 5.37 16.74
N LYS A 396 -2.85 4.60 17.79
CA LYS A 396 -2.68 5.08 19.16
C LYS A 396 -1.60 4.24 19.83
N ILE A 397 -0.65 4.89 20.46
CA ILE A 397 0.43 4.27 21.22
C ILE A 397 0.18 4.55 22.69
N LEU A 398 0.13 3.51 23.51
CA LEU A 398 0.03 3.67 24.96
C LEU A 398 1.43 3.80 25.56
N PRO A 399 1.58 4.54 26.66
CA PRO A 399 2.85 4.57 27.40
C PRO A 399 3.29 3.17 27.81
N PRO A 400 4.61 2.93 28.04
CA PRO A 400 5.10 1.66 28.53
C PRO A 400 4.37 1.22 29.81
N SER A 401 3.98 -0.05 29.87
CA SER A 401 3.41 -0.65 31.06
C SER A 401 4.47 -0.76 32.18
N LYS A 402 4.06 -1.19 33.39
CA LYS A 402 4.99 -1.48 34.47
C LYS A 402 5.99 -2.60 34.13
N PHE A 403 5.66 -3.45 33.16
CA PHE A 403 6.47 -4.56 32.66
C PHE A 403 7.23 -4.22 31.38
N GLY A 404 7.39 -2.94 31.00
CA GLY A 404 8.13 -2.53 29.82
C GLY A 404 7.37 -2.66 28.50
N LEU A 405 6.20 -3.30 28.45
CA LEU A 405 5.45 -3.53 27.23
C LEU A 405 4.83 -2.24 26.67
N ILE A 406 4.97 -2.01 25.36
CA ILE A 406 4.28 -0.94 24.64
C ILE A 406 3.16 -1.52 23.77
N GLN A 407 1.95 -1.00 23.96
CA GLN A 407 0.79 -1.38 23.17
C GLN A 407 0.50 -0.33 22.09
N ILE A 408 0.29 -0.82 20.86
CA ILE A 408 -0.07 0.00 19.70
C ILE A 408 -1.39 -0.52 19.15
N THR A 409 -2.35 0.37 18.93
CA THR A 409 -3.53 0.06 18.13
C THR A 409 -3.41 0.79 16.79
N ARG A 410 -3.51 0.06 15.68
CA ARG A 410 -3.41 0.61 14.33
C ARG A 410 -4.62 0.18 13.50
N GLN A 411 -5.25 1.14 12.81
CA GLN A 411 -6.38 0.85 11.96
C GLN A 411 -5.95 -0.05 10.79
N ARG A 412 -6.69 -1.13 10.55
CA ARG A 412 -6.52 -1.95 9.34
C ARG A 412 -7.04 -1.18 8.13
N VAL A 413 -6.14 -0.73 7.28
CA VAL A 413 -6.48 0.02 6.05
C VAL A 413 -6.63 -0.94 4.88
N ARG A 414 -5.77 -1.97 4.82
CA ARG A 414 -5.71 -3.03 3.81
C ARG A 414 -5.56 -4.39 4.49
N PRO A 415 -5.78 -5.50 3.76
CA PRO A 415 -5.34 -6.82 4.23
C PRO A 415 -3.84 -6.80 4.52
N GLU A 416 -3.45 -7.47 5.58
CA GLU A 416 -2.04 -7.64 5.92
C GLU A 416 -1.31 -8.36 4.79
N MET A 417 -0.13 -7.84 4.43
CA MET A 417 0.67 -8.42 3.38
C MET A 417 1.47 -9.60 3.91
N LYS A 418 1.14 -10.80 3.43
CA LYS A 418 1.84 -12.04 3.75
C LYS A 418 2.63 -12.47 2.52
N ILE A 419 3.95 -12.38 2.61
CA ILE A 419 4.86 -12.88 1.60
C ILE A 419 5.55 -14.10 2.17
N LYS A 420 5.43 -15.24 1.47
CA LYS A 420 6.19 -16.44 1.82
C LYS A 420 7.68 -16.17 1.52
N THR A 421 8.47 -16.06 2.56
CA THR A 421 9.92 -15.88 2.45
C THR A 421 10.69 -17.19 2.59
N SER A 422 10.02 -18.27 3.07
CA SER A 422 10.54 -19.62 3.07
C SER A 422 10.31 -20.26 1.69
N GLU A 423 11.35 -20.79 1.12
CA GLU A 423 11.27 -21.60 -0.09
C GLU A 423 10.85 -23.03 0.29
N GLU A 424 9.93 -23.62 -0.48
CA GLU A 424 9.58 -25.03 -0.30
C GLU A 424 10.78 -25.88 -0.68
N ASN A 425 11.11 -26.85 0.19
CA ASN A 425 12.16 -27.82 -0.12
C ASN A 425 11.72 -28.65 -1.35
N PRO A 426 12.44 -28.63 -2.47
CA PRO A 426 12.07 -29.39 -3.66
C PRO A 426 12.18 -30.91 -3.49
N SER A 427 12.94 -31.39 -2.49
CA SER A 427 12.89 -32.77 -2.05
C SER A 427 11.77 -32.95 -1.03
N ASN A 428 10.83 -33.86 -1.29
CA ASN A 428 9.62 -34.15 -0.48
C ASN A 428 9.90 -34.54 1.01
N ASN A 429 11.15 -34.48 1.47
CA ASN A 429 11.55 -34.66 2.87
C ASN A 429 11.58 -33.32 3.59
N LYS A 430 10.76 -33.19 4.61
CA LYS A 430 10.46 -31.93 5.34
C LYS A 430 11.68 -31.18 5.93
N ASN A 431 12.88 -31.74 5.92
CA ASN A 431 14.06 -31.15 6.58
C ASN A 431 15.37 -31.20 5.76
N GLU A 432 15.39 -31.73 4.53
CA GLU A 432 16.64 -31.85 3.77
C GLU A 432 16.58 -31.02 2.48
N VAL A 433 17.54 -30.12 2.31
CA VAL A 433 17.78 -29.39 1.07
C VAL A 433 18.84 -30.16 0.27
N GLU A 434 18.61 -30.38 -1.03
CA GLU A 434 19.58 -31.00 -1.93
C GLU A 434 20.93 -30.27 -1.82
N ALA A 435 21.99 -31.04 -1.61
CA ALA A 435 23.31 -30.44 -1.42
C ALA A 435 23.72 -29.64 -2.66
N PRO A 436 24.33 -28.46 -2.51
CA PRO A 436 24.77 -27.62 -3.63
C PRO A 436 25.61 -28.37 -4.68
N ILE A 437 26.36 -29.37 -4.25
CA ILE A 437 27.23 -30.17 -5.14
C ILE A 437 26.43 -30.97 -6.18
N ILE A 438 25.20 -31.39 -5.85
CA ILE A 438 24.34 -32.17 -6.78
C ILE A 438 23.81 -31.19 -7.86
N LEU A 439 23.39 -30.00 -7.45
CA LEU A 439 22.97 -28.95 -8.39
C LEU A 439 24.12 -28.56 -9.33
N VAL A 440 25.31 -28.36 -8.78
CA VAL A 440 26.52 -28.04 -9.57
C VAL A 440 26.85 -29.13 -10.58
N ARG A 441 26.65 -30.41 -10.23
CA ARG A 441 26.83 -31.52 -11.16
C ARG A 441 25.82 -31.41 -12.32
N ARG A 442 24.55 -31.18 -12.05
CA ARG A 442 23.51 -31.00 -13.06
C ARG A 442 23.83 -29.81 -13.98
N ILE A 443 24.18 -28.65 -13.39
CA ILE A 443 24.64 -27.48 -14.16
C ILE A 443 25.82 -27.83 -15.06
N SER A 444 26.77 -28.63 -14.57
CA SER A 444 27.97 -29.01 -15.36
C SER A 444 27.63 -29.95 -16.52
N GLU A 445 26.69 -30.85 -16.34
CA GLU A 445 26.18 -31.75 -17.38
C GLU A 445 25.45 -30.96 -18.48
N GLU A 446 24.54 -30.07 -18.10
CA GLU A 446 23.83 -29.20 -19.04
C GLU A 446 24.74 -28.19 -19.75
N LEU A 447 25.77 -27.71 -19.08
CA LEU A 447 26.80 -26.85 -19.68
C LEU A 447 27.52 -27.57 -20.82
N GLU A 448 27.81 -28.88 -20.66
CA GLU A 448 28.41 -29.69 -21.69
C GLU A 448 27.53 -29.83 -22.93
N ASP A 449 26.20 -29.99 -22.72
CA ASP A 449 25.24 -30.08 -23.81
C ASP A 449 25.05 -28.76 -24.55
N ILE A 450 25.08 -27.64 -23.83
CA ILE A 450 25.05 -26.30 -24.43
C ILE A 450 26.24 -26.08 -25.36
N TYR A 451 27.43 -26.48 -24.93
CA TYR A 451 28.61 -26.38 -25.78
C TYR A 451 28.57 -27.33 -26.98
N LYS A 452 28.04 -28.56 -26.83
CA LYS A 452 27.82 -29.50 -27.94
C LYS A 452 26.83 -28.97 -28.97
N LYS A 453 25.79 -28.26 -28.53
CA LYS A 453 24.80 -27.58 -29.39
C LYS A 453 25.36 -26.32 -30.08
N GLY A 454 26.62 -25.94 -29.83
CA GLY A 454 27.33 -24.86 -30.54
C GLY A 454 27.14 -23.46 -30.00
N TYR A 455 26.51 -23.29 -28.83
CA TYR A 455 26.38 -21.96 -28.21
C TYR A 455 27.77 -21.46 -27.77
N LYS A 456 28.15 -20.27 -28.26
CA LYS A 456 29.47 -19.68 -27.97
C LYS A 456 29.43 -18.68 -26.81
N LYS A 457 28.30 -17.99 -26.62
CA LYS A 457 28.10 -16.97 -25.60
C LYS A 457 26.76 -17.14 -24.91
N PHE A 458 26.78 -17.26 -23.60
CA PHE A 458 25.60 -17.39 -22.77
C PHE A 458 25.93 -17.04 -21.32
N ASN A 459 24.89 -16.79 -20.51
CA ASN A 459 24.98 -16.50 -19.10
C ASN A 459 24.32 -17.62 -18.29
N LEU A 460 24.89 -17.96 -17.13
CA LEU A 460 24.27 -18.80 -16.12
C LEU A 460 23.63 -17.88 -15.07
N ASN A 461 22.31 -17.83 -15.04
CA ASN A 461 21.56 -17.15 -13.99
C ASN A 461 21.24 -18.15 -12.88
N THR A 462 21.52 -17.82 -11.63
CA THR A 462 21.29 -18.74 -10.50
C THR A 462 21.15 -17.98 -9.19
N HIS A 463 20.66 -18.66 -8.14
CA HIS A 463 20.55 -18.07 -6.81
C HIS A 463 21.90 -17.55 -6.29
N PRO A 464 21.99 -16.42 -5.57
CA PRO A 464 23.24 -15.81 -5.12
C PRO A 464 24.14 -16.74 -4.31
N PHE A 465 23.56 -17.61 -3.49
CA PHE A 465 24.34 -18.61 -2.74
C PHE A 465 25.05 -19.60 -3.67
N ILE A 466 24.37 -20.10 -4.72
CA ILE A 466 24.96 -21.00 -5.71
C ILE A 466 26.01 -20.28 -6.53
N ALA A 467 25.77 -19.03 -6.93
CA ALA A 467 26.77 -18.22 -7.62
C ALA A 467 28.04 -18.08 -6.78
N ALA A 468 27.92 -17.73 -5.50
CA ALA A 468 29.04 -17.65 -4.58
C ALA A 468 29.75 -18.99 -4.36
N TYR A 469 28.99 -20.11 -4.32
CA TYR A 469 29.54 -21.44 -4.21
C TYR A 469 30.35 -21.83 -5.44
N LEU A 470 29.89 -21.50 -6.65
CA LEU A 470 30.60 -21.75 -7.92
C LEU A 470 31.90 -20.95 -8.04
N GLU A 471 31.98 -19.79 -7.42
CA GLU A 471 33.15 -18.91 -7.44
C GLU A 471 34.09 -19.12 -6.23
N ARG A 472 33.70 -19.92 -5.24
CA ARG A 472 34.47 -20.16 -4.01
C ARG A 472 35.64 -21.12 -4.25
N GLY A 473 36.78 -20.84 -3.59
CA GLY A 473 37.96 -21.68 -3.57
C GLY A 473 38.90 -21.47 -4.79
N TYR A 474 40.08 -22.11 -4.71
CA TYR A 474 41.06 -22.10 -5.80
C TYR A 474 41.58 -23.51 -6.06
N PRO A 475 41.40 -24.06 -7.28
CA PRO A 475 40.62 -23.50 -8.38
C PRO A 475 39.12 -23.59 -8.11
N SER A 476 38.39 -22.49 -8.37
CA SER A 476 36.93 -22.47 -8.24
C SER A 476 36.28 -23.40 -9.29
N ILE A 477 35.00 -23.78 -9.06
CA ILE A 477 34.26 -24.62 -10.04
C ILE A 477 34.15 -23.90 -11.39
N ARG A 478 33.90 -22.60 -11.39
CA ARG A 478 33.90 -21.75 -12.58
C ARG A 478 35.25 -21.80 -13.33
N LEU A 479 36.35 -21.77 -12.60
CA LEU A 479 37.68 -21.86 -13.18
C LEU A 479 37.97 -23.26 -13.76
N LYS A 480 37.48 -24.34 -13.10
CA LYS A 480 37.56 -25.71 -13.64
C LYS A 480 36.79 -25.82 -14.95
N TRP A 481 35.64 -25.23 -15.09
CA TRP A 481 34.88 -25.16 -16.35
C TRP A 481 35.67 -24.41 -17.41
N TYR A 482 36.32 -23.30 -17.09
CA TYR A 482 37.18 -22.57 -18.01
C TYR A 482 38.32 -23.45 -18.55
N PHE A 483 39.02 -24.18 -17.69
CA PHE A 483 40.08 -25.08 -18.13
C PHE A 483 39.54 -26.23 -19.01
N LYS A 484 38.33 -26.75 -18.72
CA LYS A 484 37.73 -27.85 -19.49
C LYS A 484 37.24 -27.39 -20.87
N TYR A 485 36.57 -26.24 -20.93
CA TYR A 485 35.87 -25.77 -22.14
C TYR A 485 36.57 -24.64 -22.89
N GLN A 486 37.64 -24.08 -22.33
CA GLN A 486 38.38 -22.93 -22.85
C GLN A 486 37.47 -21.69 -23.10
N LYS A 487 36.37 -21.59 -22.35
CA LYS A 487 35.38 -20.53 -22.45
C LYS A 487 34.91 -20.11 -21.05
N TRP A 488 34.78 -18.79 -20.90
CA TRP A 488 34.38 -18.23 -19.63
C TRP A 488 32.85 -18.17 -19.50
N VAL A 489 32.29 -18.84 -18.49
CA VAL A 489 30.86 -18.79 -18.19
C VAL A 489 30.60 -17.56 -17.33
N LYS A 490 29.75 -16.66 -17.80
CA LYS A 490 29.30 -15.50 -16.99
C LYS A 490 28.20 -15.97 -16.05
N ILE A 491 28.47 -15.90 -14.73
CA ILE A 491 27.50 -16.22 -13.69
C ILE A 491 26.82 -14.92 -13.25
N ILE A 492 25.49 -14.92 -13.27
CA ILE A 492 24.67 -13.77 -12.87
C ILE A 492 23.83 -14.19 -11.67
N PRO A 493 24.13 -13.67 -10.48
CA PRO A 493 23.31 -13.92 -9.30
C PRO A 493 21.93 -13.25 -9.46
N ARG A 494 20.86 -14.00 -9.18
CA ARG A 494 19.46 -13.55 -9.32
C ARG A 494 18.75 -13.66 -7.98
N ASP A 495 18.48 -12.54 -7.32
CA ASP A 495 17.83 -12.50 -6.02
C ASP A 495 16.38 -13.02 -6.04
N ALA A 496 15.72 -12.99 -7.20
CA ALA A 496 14.37 -13.52 -7.40
C ALA A 496 14.33 -15.06 -7.48
N TYR A 497 15.46 -15.72 -7.75
CA TYR A 497 15.50 -17.18 -7.93
C TYR A 497 15.39 -17.92 -6.60
N LYS A 498 14.74 -19.10 -6.66
CA LYS A 498 14.75 -20.07 -5.56
C LYS A 498 16.13 -20.70 -5.41
N TYR A 499 16.39 -21.32 -4.26
CA TYR A 499 17.70 -21.87 -3.91
C TYR A 499 18.30 -22.83 -4.96
N LEU A 500 17.48 -23.70 -5.58
CA LEU A 500 17.91 -24.64 -6.63
C LEU A 500 17.56 -24.19 -8.04
N GLU A 501 17.09 -22.97 -8.21
CA GLU A 501 16.69 -22.45 -9.52
C GLU A 501 17.89 -21.89 -10.28
N TYR A 502 18.00 -22.29 -11.54
CA TYR A 502 18.98 -21.75 -12.48
C TYR A 502 18.46 -21.84 -13.91
N HIS A 503 18.94 -20.94 -14.75
CA HIS A 503 18.67 -20.96 -16.19
C HIS A 503 19.88 -20.49 -16.96
N PHE A 504 20.10 -21.11 -18.12
CA PHE A 504 21.03 -20.61 -19.12
C PHE A 504 20.29 -19.65 -20.05
N THR A 505 20.85 -18.47 -20.29
CA THR A 505 20.28 -17.48 -21.19
C THR A 505 21.29 -17.04 -22.23
N GLN A 506 20.82 -16.73 -23.44
CA GLN A 506 21.62 -16.05 -24.46
C GLN A 506 21.91 -14.60 -24.05
N GLU A 507 22.75 -13.89 -24.79
CA GLU A 507 23.05 -12.48 -24.54
C GLU A 507 21.80 -11.58 -24.69
N ASP A 508 20.82 -11.99 -25.48
CA ASP A 508 19.51 -11.32 -25.68
C ASP A 508 18.47 -11.62 -24.58
N GLY A 509 18.86 -12.36 -23.54
CA GLY A 509 18.00 -12.72 -22.40
C GLY A 509 17.09 -13.94 -22.61
N LYS A 510 17.06 -14.55 -23.81
CA LYS A 510 16.24 -15.73 -24.07
C LYS A 510 16.79 -16.97 -23.37
N ILE A 511 15.89 -17.70 -22.71
CA ILE A 511 16.25 -18.97 -22.02
C ILE A 511 16.61 -20.02 -23.07
N ILE A 512 17.76 -20.66 -22.86
CA ILE A 512 18.20 -21.82 -23.65
C ILE A 512 17.46 -23.05 -23.11
N LYS A 513 16.54 -23.61 -23.88
CA LYS A 513 15.88 -24.87 -23.55
C LYS A 513 16.76 -26.04 -24.03
N LEU A 514 17.12 -26.89 -23.10
CA LEU A 514 17.96 -28.08 -23.33
C LEU A 514 17.15 -29.30 -23.72
#